data_e95cc4d2c042a55d9c57c56d84493f6e
#
_entry.id   e95cc4d2c042a55d9c57c56d84493f6e
#
_cell.length_a   1.000
_cell.length_b   1.000
_cell.length_c   1.000
_cell.angle_alpha   90.00
_cell.angle_beta   90.00
_cell.angle_gamma   90.00
#
_symmetry.space_group_name_H-M   'P 1'
#
loop_
_entity.id
_entity.type
_entity.pdbx_description
1 polymer ?
#
loop_
_entity_poly.entity_id
_entity_poly.type
_entity_poly.pdbx_seq_one_letter_code
_entity_poly.pdbx_strand_id
1 'polypeptide(L)' 'MAERRMFAKAIVGSARFLRMPATSRLLYYDLGMAADDDGVAEAFAVMRITGATDDDLRVLASKGFVTILNDDLVTY' A
#
# COMPACT_ATOMS: atom_id res chain seq x y z
N MET A 1 1.46 -18.85 1.63
CA MET A 1 1.77 -17.50 1.14
C MET A 1 1.58 -17.45 -0.36
N ALA A 2 0.93 -16.42 -0.84
CA ALA A 2 0.68 -16.29 -2.28
C ALA A 2 1.98 -15.95 -3.00
N GLU A 3 2.31 -16.68 -4.07
CA GLU A 3 3.48 -16.40 -4.90
C GLU A 3 3.16 -15.36 -5.99
N ARG A 4 1.87 -15.14 -6.24
CA ARG A 4 1.40 -14.17 -7.22
C ARG A 4 0.56 -13.11 -6.54
N ARG A 5 0.70 -11.89 -7.01
CA ARG A 5 -0.13 -10.80 -6.55
C ARG A 5 -0.76 -10.12 -7.76
N MET A 6 -2.09 -9.99 -7.74
CA MET A 6 -2.82 -9.32 -8.81
C MET A 6 -3.27 -7.95 -8.33
N PHE A 7 -3.06 -6.96 -9.19
CA PHE A 7 -3.51 -5.59 -8.92
C PHE A 7 -4.59 -5.24 -9.94
N ALA A 8 -5.70 -4.67 -9.46
CA ALA A 8 -6.81 -4.34 -10.34
C ALA A 8 -6.47 -3.13 -11.19
N LYS A 9 -6.57 -3.27 -12.51
CA LYS A 9 -6.33 -2.15 -13.43
C LYS A 9 -7.26 -0.98 -13.15
N ALA A 10 -8.49 -1.25 -12.74
CA ALA A 10 -9.45 -0.21 -12.41
C ALA A 10 -8.99 0.66 -11.24
N ILE A 11 -8.19 0.11 -10.34
CA ILE A 11 -7.64 0.85 -9.20
C ILE A 11 -6.35 1.55 -9.60
N VAL A 12 -5.35 0.80 -10.06
CA VAL A 12 -4.02 1.38 -10.33
C VAL A 12 -4.00 2.27 -11.57
N GLY A 13 -4.98 2.14 -12.44
CA GLY A 13 -5.14 3.04 -13.59
C GLY A 13 -6.09 4.19 -13.36
N SER A 14 -6.68 4.30 -12.18
CA SER A 14 -7.64 5.37 -11.89
C SER A 14 -6.95 6.72 -11.72
N ALA A 15 -7.69 7.81 -12.01
CA ALA A 15 -7.15 9.15 -11.81
C ALA A 15 -6.80 9.40 -10.36
N ARG A 16 -7.60 8.88 -9.42
CA ARG A 16 -7.33 9.03 -8.00
C ARG A 16 -5.97 8.44 -7.63
N PHE A 17 -5.68 7.25 -8.14
CA PHE A 17 -4.41 6.58 -7.86
C PHE A 17 -3.25 7.32 -8.52
N LEU A 18 -3.41 7.68 -9.80
CA LEU A 18 -2.33 8.29 -10.58
C LEU A 18 -1.98 9.71 -10.12
N ARG A 19 -2.89 10.38 -9.41
CA ARG A 19 -2.64 11.71 -8.86
C ARG A 19 -1.82 11.69 -7.57
N MET A 20 -1.66 10.52 -6.96
CA MET A 20 -0.83 10.41 -5.76
C MET A 20 0.64 10.60 -6.10
N PRO A 21 1.46 11.06 -5.13
CA PRO A 21 2.91 11.09 -5.32
C PRO A 21 3.45 9.71 -5.68
N ALA A 22 4.54 9.69 -6.45
CA ALA A 22 5.15 8.42 -6.87
C ALA A 22 5.53 7.54 -5.68
N THR A 23 5.96 8.14 -4.56
CA THR A 23 6.33 7.40 -3.36
C THR A 23 5.13 6.70 -2.74
N SER A 24 3.95 7.33 -2.76
CA SER A 24 2.72 6.68 -2.28
C SER A 24 2.31 5.53 -3.18
N ARG A 25 2.42 5.71 -4.50
CA ARG A 25 2.08 4.65 -5.45
C ARG A 25 3.02 3.46 -5.31
N LEU A 26 4.31 3.72 -5.14
CA LEU A 26 5.28 2.65 -4.92
C LEU A 26 4.97 1.90 -3.62
N LEU A 27 4.65 2.64 -2.56
CA LEU A 27 4.28 2.03 -1.29
C LEU A 27 3.06 1.12 -1.44
N TYR A 28 2.06 1.54 -2.22
CA TYR A 28 0.88 0.72 -2.47
C TYR A 28 1.26 -0.64 -3.07
N TYR A 29 2.10 -0.63 -4.12
CA TYR A 29 2.52 -1.87 -4.75
C TYR A 29 3.34 -2.74 -3.78
N ASP A 30 4.24 -2.14 -3.03
CA ASP A 30 5.09 -2.90 -2.11
C ASP A 30 4.29 -3.46 -0.93
N LEU A 31 3.31 -2.73 -0.44
CA LEU A 31 2.40 -3.27 0.58
C LEU A 31 1.62 -4.46 0.03
N GLY A 32 1.14 -4.35 -1.21
CA GLY A 32 0.44 -5.45 -1.85
C GLY A 32 1.31 -6.69 -2.02
N MET A 33 2.56 -6.50 -2.39
CA MET A 33 3.50 -7.61 -2.53
C MET A 33 3.83 -8.26 -1.19
N ALA A 34 3.86 -7.49 -0.10
CA ALA A 34 4.17 -7.97 1.23
C ALA A 34 2.97 -8.54 1.98
N ALA A 35 1.75 -8.22 1.54
CA ALA A 35 0.53 -8.63 2.24
C ALA A 35 0.40 -10.15 2.27
N ASP A 36 -0.11 -10.67 3.38
CA ASP A 36 -0.42 -12.08 3.52
C ASP A 36 -1.74 -12.42 2.81
N ASP A 37 -2.21 -13.65 2.97
CA ASP A 37 -3.43 -14.11 2.31
C ASP A 37 -4.69 -13.37 2.78
N ASP A 38 -4.62 -12.76 3.96
CA ASP A 38 -5.72 -11.94 4.50
C ASP A 38 -5.63 -10.48 4.09
N GLY A 39 -4.61 -10.12 3.32
CA GLY A 39 -4.40 -8.76 2.88
C GLY A 39 -3.72 -7.87 3.91
N VAL A 40 -3.11 -8.44 4.94
CA VAL A 40 -2.45 -7.68 6.01
C VAL A 40 -0.96 -7.60 5.73
N ALA A 41 -0.40 -6.39 5.83
CA ALA A 41 1.03 -6.16 5.65
C ALA A 41 1.60 -5.38 6.84
N GLU A 42 2.87 -5.63 7.15
CA GLU A 42 3.60 -4.86 8.17
C GLU A 42 4.11 -3.58 7.52
N ALA A 43 3.37 -2.49 7.72
CA ALA A 43 3.69 -1.21 7.07
C ALA A 43 5.08 -0.70 7.41
N PHE A 44 5.49 -0.82 8.68
CA PHE A 44 6.79 -0.31 9.10
C PHE A 44 7.94 -0.97 8.32
N ALA A 45 7.92 -2.29 8.21
CA ALA A 45 8.97 -3.02 7.49
C ALA A 45 8.99 -2.62 6.00
N VAL A 46 7.82 -2.55 5.38
CA VAL A 46 7.72 -2.17 3.97
C VAL A 46 8.21 -0.74 3.76
N MET A 47 7.84 0.19 4.63
CA MET A 47 8.28 1.58 4.51
C MET A 47 9.79 1.70 4.67
N ARG A 48 10.39 0.89 5.54
CA ARG A 48 11.86 0.88 5.68
C ARG A 48 12.55 0.38 4.40
N ILE A 49 11.97 -0.61 3.76
CA ILE A 49 12.52 -1.15 2.51
C ILE A 49 12.39 -0.14 1.37
N THR A 50 11.24 0.51 1.26
CA THR A 50 10.96 1.43 0.15
C THR A 50 11.50 2.84 0.37
N GLY A 51 11.76 3.21 1.62
CA GLY A 51 12.10 4.58 1.96
C GLY A 51 10.89 5.51 2.03
N ALA A 52 9.68 4.98 2.01
CA ALA A 52 8.47 5.78 2.09
C ALA A 52 8.31 6.40 3.48
N THR A 53 7.61 7.52 3.53
CA THR A 53 7.37 8.26 4.77
C THR A 53 5.99 7.95 5.34
N ASP A 54 5.76 8.38 6.59
CA ASP A 54 4.43 8.28 7.19
C ASP A 54 3.39 9.05 6.39
N ASP A 55 3.79 10.16 5.75
CA ASP A 55 2.87 10.94 4.91
C ASP A 55 2.43 10.15 3.68
N ASP A 56 3.32 9.35 3.10
CA ASP A 56 2.96 8.50 1.97
C ASP A 56 1.89 7.49 2.37
N LEU A 57 2.03 6.90 3.56
CA LEU A 57 1.02 5.98 4.08
C LEU A 57 -0.31 6.68 4.35
N ARG A 58 -0.26 7.89 4.92
CA ARG A 58 -1.47 8.66 5.19
C ARG A 58 -2.22 8.99 3.91
N VAL A 59 -1.52 9.30 2.83
CA VAL A 59 -2.16 9.56 1.54
C VAL A 59 -2.95 8.34 1.10
N LEU A 60 -2.35 7.15 1.18
CA LEU A 60 -3.04 5.92 0.81
C LEU A 60 -4.27 5.67 1.69
N ALA A 61 -4.13 5.86 3.00
CA ALA A 61 -5.23 5.64 3.93
C ALA A 61 -6.35 6.66 3.74
N SER A 62 -6.01 7.93 3.54
CA SER A 62 -7.02 8.98 3.38
C SER A 62 -7.83 8.82 2.10
N LYS A 63 -7.24 8.21 1.08
CA LYS A 63 -7.93 7.97 -0.19
C LYS A 63 -8.62 6.61 -0.24
N GLY A 64 -8.53 5.83 0.84
CA GLY A 64 -9.23 4.55 0.94
C GLY A 64 -8.54 3.38 0.26
N PHE A 65 -7.28 3.52 -0.13
CA PHE A 65 -6.55 2.41 -0.76
C PHE A 65 -6.05 1.39 0.25
N VAL A 66 -5.80 1.81 1.48
CA VAL A 66 -5.44 0.91 2.58
C VAL A 66 -6.19 1.33 3.83
N THR A 67 -6.31 0.41 4.79
CA THR A 67 -6.89 0.70 6.10
C THR A 67 -5.82 0.46 7.15
N ILE A 68 -5.57 1.45 8.00
CA ILE A 68 -4.59 1.31 9.08
C ILE A 68 -5.23 0.57 10.23
N LEU A 69 -4.68 -0.60 10.57
CA LEU A 69 -5.19 -1.43 11.68
C LEU A 69 -4.58 -1.01 13.01
N ASN A 70 -3.29 -0.68 13.02
CA ASN A 70 -2.58 -0.16 14.18
C ASN A 70 -1.27 0.48 13.68
N ASP A 71 -0.37 0.84 14.59
CA ASP A 71 0.86 1.56 14.22
C ASP A 71 1.74 0.79 13.23
N ASP A 72 1.69 -0.54 13.26
CA ASP A 72 2.58 -1.37 12.48
C ASP A 72 1.90 -2.12 11.33
N LEU A 73 0.58 -2.29 11.38
CA LEU A 73 -0.14 -3.13 10.42
C LEU A 73 -1.17 -2.35 9.63
N VAL A 74 -1.26 -2.66 8.35
CA VAL A 74 -2.29 -2.11 7.47
C VAL A 74 -2.99 -3.24 6.72
N THR A 75 -4.24 -3.01 6.36
CA THR A 75 -4.98 -3.88 5.45
C THR A 75 -4.89 -3.30 4.05
N TYR A 76 -4.52 -4.15 3.15
CA TYR A 76 -4.39 -3.79 1.75
C TYR A 76 -5.74 -3.75 1.04
#